data_0f725864f3c591e37cac956e00554ea1
#
_entry.id   0f725864f3c591e37cac956e00554ea1
#
_cell.length_a   1.000
_cell.length_b   1.000
_cell.length_c   1.000
_cell.angle_alpha   90.00
_cell.angle_beta   90.00
_cell.angle_gamma   90.00
#
_symmetry.space_group_name_H-M   'P 1'
#
loop_
_entity.id
_entity.type
_entity.pdbx_description
1 polymer ?
#
loop_
_entity_poly.entity_id
_entity_poly.type
_entity_poly.pdbx_seq_one_letter_code
_entity_poly.pdbx_strand_id
1 'polypeptide(L)'
;TDAVPELARALGRAVATIIDRARVPAGTRILLIPVPSSQRSVQRRGYVPAELLVRQVEHELNRSVALHRRKVRVKTHHILSLEKENIYQRLIRPNTAGQKTLGASARAQRMEGAMRVSPRASVAGALCIVCDDVMTTGATVFEASRVLRQGGARVLGAACVAAVSMQKKVDEEALMVHPD
;
A
#
# COMPACT_ATOMS: atom_id res chain seq x y z
N THR A 1 -15.01 -10.22 14.84
CA THR A 1 -14.97 -8.77 15.20
C THR A 1 -13.69 -8.42 15.95
N ASP A 2 -13.00 -9.38 16.55
CA ASP A 2 -11.84 -9.13 17.44
C ASP A 2 -10.51 -8.95 16.73
N ALA A 3 -10.40 -9.29 15.45
CA ALA A 3 -9.15 -9.22 14.70
C ALA A 3 -8.75 -7.77 14.29
N VAL A 4 -9.69 -6.85 14.14
CA VAL A 4 -9.41 -5.48 13.65
C VAL A 4 -8.46 -4.72 14.58
N PRO A 5 -8.62 -4.72 15.92
CA PRO A 5 -7.68 -4.03 16.81
C PRO A 5 -6.26 -4.60 16.76
N GLU A 6 -6.11 -5.92 16.64
CA GLU A 6 -4.78 -6.55 16.55
C GLU A 6 -4.08 -6.21 15.23
N LEU A 7 -4.81 -6.29 14.12
CA LEU A 7 -4.31 -5.89 12.81
C LEU A 7 -3.94 -4.42 12.76
N ALA A 8 -4.75 -3.54 13.37
CA ALA A 8 -4.46 -2.13 13.47
C ALA A 8 -3.18 -1.87 14.30
N ARG A 9 -2.98 -2.59 15.42
CA ARG A 9 -1.72 -2.49 16.19
C ARG A 9 -0.52 -2.94 15.39
N ALA A 10 -0.62 -4.02 14.60
CA ALA A 10 0.46 -4.47 13.74
C ALA A 10 0.82 -3.42 12.69
N LEU A 11 -0.18 -2.88 12.00
CA LEU A 11 -0.02 -1.79 11.03
C LEU A 11 0.55 -0.54 11.70
N GLY A 12 0.06 -0.18 12.89
CA GLY A 12 0.54 0.96 13.68
C GLY A 12 2.01 0.85 14.04
N ARG A 13 2.50 -0.34 14.41
CA ARG A 13 3.93 -0.59 14.66
C ARG A 13 4.77 -0.40 13.39
N ALA A 14 4.29 -0.89 12.25
CA ALA A 14 4.97 -0.70 10.98
C ALA A 14 5.07 0.79 10.60
N VAL A 15 3.97 1.54 10.76
CA VAL A 15 3.93 3.00 10.53
C VAL A 15 4.90 3.72 11.49
N ALA A 16 4.88 3.41 12.78
CA ALA A 16 5.78 4.01 13.77
C ALA A 16 7.25 3.77 13.41
N THR A 17 7.59 2.54 12.99
CA THR A 17 8.94 2.19 12.54
C THR A 17 9.40 3.03 11.33
N ILE A 18 8.49 3.28 10.36
CA ILE A 18 8.80 4.14 9.21
C ILE A 18 9.05 5.58 9.68
N ILE A 19 8.21 6.11 10.57
CA ILE A 19 8.35 7.46 11.13
C ILE A 19 9.71 7.63 11.85
N ASP A 20 10.09 6.65 12.64
CA ASP A 20 11.34 6.66 13.39
C ASP A 20 12.56 6.60 12.47
N ARG A 21 12.55 5.71 11.47
CA ARG A 21 13.63 5.59 10.48
C ARG A 21 13.78 6.83 9.61
N ALA A 22 12.67 7.46 9.26
CA ALA A 22 12.65 8.68 8.44
C ALA A 22 13.17 9.91 9.17
N ARG A 23 13.35 9.84 10.51
CA ARG A 23 13.87 10.94 11.34
C ARG A 23 13.19 12.28 11.07
N VAL A 24 11.86 12.25 10.94
CA VAL A 24 11.09 13.47 10.62
C VAL A 24 11.24 14.52 11.71
N PRO A 25 11.29 15.82 11.36
CA PRO A 25 11.40 16.91 12.32
C PRO A 25 10.24 16.94 13.31
N ALA A 26 10.43 17.54 14.47
CA ALA A 26 9.35 17.81 15.41
C ALA A 26 8.30 18.74 14.78
N GLY A 27 7.05 18.54 15.14
CA GLY A 27 5.93 19.32 14.58
C GLY A 27 5.44 18.85 13.21
N THR A 28 6.01 17.77 12.68
CA THR A 28 5.65 17.24 11.36
C THR A 28 4.24 16.64 11.35
N ARG A 29 3.50 16.91 10.27
CA ARG A 29 2.27 16.18 9.91
C ARG A 29 2.59 15.17 8.82
N ILE A 30 2.14 13.92 9.02
CA ILE A 30 2.32 12.81 8.09
C ILE A 30 0.94 12.35 7.63
N LEU A 31 0.77 12.14 6.33
CA LEU A 31 -0.46 11.62 5.76
C LEU A 31 -0.37 10.10 5.65
N LEU A 32 -1.33 9.40 6.24
CA LEU A 32 -1.54 7.98 6.05
C LEU A 32 -2.49 7.81 4.87
N ILE A 33 -2.02 7.18 3.80
CA ILE A 33 -2.75 7.04 2.55
C ILE A 33 -3.16 5.59 2.37
N PRO A 34 -4.41 5.23 2.68
CA PRO A 34 -4.90 3.89 2.38
C PRO A 34 -4.98 3.68 0.87
N VAL A 35 -4.57 2.50 0.41
CA VAL A 35 -4.75 2.11 -1.00
C VAL A 35 -6.23 1.91 -1.30
N PRO A 36 -6.73 2.37 -2.46
CA PRO A 36 -8.12 2.19 -2.82
C PRO A 36 -8.43 0.73 -3.12
N SER A 37 -9.47 0.19 -2.50
CA SER A 37 -10.00 -1.13 -2.83
C SER A 37 -10.84 -1.09 -4.10
N SER A 38 -10.81 -2.17 -4.89
CA SER A 38 -11.70 -2.28 -6.05
C SER A 38 -13.18 -2.35 -5.61
N GLN A 39 -14.08 -1.77 -6.41
CA GLN A 39 -15.51 -1.80 -6.11
C GLN A 39 -16.05 -3.23 -5.88
N ARG A 40 -15.56 -4.22 -6.63
CA ARG A 40 -15.90 -5.63 -6.43
C ARG A 40 -15.49 -6.17 -5.06
N SER A 41 -14.30 -5.75 -4.56
CA SER A 41 -13.84 -6.15 -3.22
C SER A 41 -14.69 -5.51 -2.14
N VAL A 42 -15.08 -4.24 -2.30
CA VAL A 42 -15.97 -3.53 -1.38
C VAL A 42 -17.36 -4.17 -1.36
N GLN A 43 -17.94 -4.44 -2.52
CA GLN A 43 -19.28 -5.09 -2.63
C GLN A 43 -19.30 -6.48 -2.01
N ARG A 44 -18.23 -7.28 -2.16
CA ARG A 44 -18.16 -8.63 -1.56
C ARG A 44 -17.98 -8.64 -0.04
N ARG A 45 -17.28 -7.64 0.52
CA ARG A 45 -16.93 -7.62 1.94
C ARG A 45 -17.75 -6.60 2.74
N GLY A 46 -18.46 -5.68 2.07
CA GLY A 46 -19.25 -4.63 2.72
C GLY A 46 -18.42 -3.55 3.42
N TYR A 47 -17.09 -3.61 3.36
CA TYR A 47 -16.19 -2.63 3.96
C TYR A 47 -14.84 -2.57 3.25
N VAL A 48 -14.10 -1.50 3.46
CA VAL A 48 -12.72 -1.31 2.97
C VAL A 48 -11.73 -1.60 4.09
N PRO A 49 -11.10 -2.78 4.13
CA PRO A 49 -10.25 -3.18 5.25
C PRO A 49 -9.12 -2.21 5.55
N ALA A 50 -8.40 -1.77 4.50
CA ALA A 50 -7.30 -0.82 4.66
C ALA A 50 -7.77 0.50 5.28
N GLU A 51 -8.93 1.02 4.87
CA GLU A 51 -9.48 2.27 5.42
C GLU A 51 -9.78 2.18 6.91
N LEU A 52 -10.47 1.11 7.32
CA LEU A 52 -10.80 0.89 8.73
C LEU A 52 -9.55 0.76 9.59
N LEU A 53 -8.58 -0.03 9.14
CA LEU A 53 -7.32 -0.23 9.83
C LEU A 53 -6.55 1.08 9.97
N VAL A 54 -6.45 1.87 8.90
CA VAL A 54 -5.68 3.12 8.89
C VAL A 54 -6.31 4.18 9.80
N ARG A 55 -7.66 4.26 9.87
CA ARG A 55 -8.35 5.14 10.82
C ARG A 55 -8.07 4.76 12.27
N GLN A 56 -8.07 3.47 12.59
CA GLN A 56 -7.72 2.99 13.92
C GLN A 56 -6.25 3.31 14.25
N VAL A 57 -5.34 3.11 13.29
CA VAL A 57 -3.92 3.47 13.43
C VAL A 57 -3.75 4.97 13.68
N GLU A 58 -4.45 5.84 12.95
CA GLU A 58 -4.43 7.30 13.20
C GLU A 58 -4.79 7.61 14.65
N HIS A 59 -5.88 7.02 15.15
CA HIS A 59 -6.33 7.24 16.51
C HIS A 59 -5.29 6.80 17.53
N GLU A 60 -4.77 5.59 17.42
CA GLU A 60 -3.78 5.02 18.34
C GLU A 60 -2.45 5.79 18.33
N LEU A 61 -1.92 6.11 17.16
CA LEU A 61 -0.65 6.82 17.02
C LEU A 61 -0.73 8.25 17.55
N ASN A 62 -1.83 8.98 17.32
CA ASN A 62 -1.98 10.33 17.83
C ASN A 62 -2.13 10.38 19.37
N ARG A 63 -2.46 9.25 20.01
CA ARG A 63 -2.48 9.09 21.48
C ARG A 63 -1.13 8.59 22.03
N SER A 64 -0.24 8.16 21.17
CA SER A 64 1.07 7.65 21.58
C SER A 64 1.93 8.75 22.22
N VAL A 65 2.45 8.47 23.41
CA VAL A 65 3.35 9.39 24.12
C VAL A 65 4.59 9.73 23.29
N ALA A 66 5.12 8.75 22.55
CA ALA A 66 6.34 8.93 21.74
C ALA A 66 6.12 9.96 20.62
N LEU A 67 5.01 9.86 19.87
CA LEU A 67 4.68 10.83 18.81
C LEU A 67 4.28 12.18 19.41
N HIS A 68 3.57 12.16 20.54
CA HIS A 68 3.16 13.38 21.22
C HIS A 68 4.39 14.22 21.68
N ARG A 69 5.38 13.59 22.30
CA ARG A 69 6.63 14.26 22.71
C ARG A 69 7.37 14.91 21.54
N ARG A 70 7.33 14.27 20.37
CA ARG A 70 7.95 14.79 19.12
C ARG A 70 7.03 15.78 18.39
N LYS A 71 5.82 16.03 18.89
CA LYS A 71 4.76 16.82 18.22
C LYS A 71 4.48 16.32 16.78
N VAL A 72 4.72 15.03 16.50
CA VAL A 72 4.38 14.42 15.22
C VAL A 72 2.90 14.03 15.23
N ARG A 73 2.18 14.36 14.17
CA ARG A 73 0.78 14.00 13.99
C ARG A 73 0.61 13.20 12.72
N VAL A 74 -0.24 12.19 12.77
CA VAL A 74 -0.64 11.43 11.59
C VAL A 74 -2.10 11.75 11.25
N LYS A 75 -2.43 11.75 9.95
CA LYS A 75 -3.79 12.01 9.46
C LYS A 75 -4.10 11.12 8.27
N THR A 76 -5.22 10.43 8.32
CA THR A 76 -5.70 9.61 7.20
C THR A 76 -6.30 10.49 6.12
N HIS A 77 -5.87 10.28 4.87
CA HIS A 77 -6.38 10.97 3.71
C HIS A 77 -6.73 10.00 2.58
N HIS A 78 -7.99 10.04 2.15
CA HIS A 78 -8.52 9.24 1.03
C HIS A 78 -8.40 10.03 -0.27
N ILE A 79 -7.20 10.12 -0.79
CA ILE A 79 -6.86 10.96 -1.95
C ILE A 79 -6.52 10.14 -3.20
N LEU A 80 -6.41 8.82 -3.08
CA LEU A 80 -6.19 7.94 -4.21
C LEU A 80 -7.52 7.37 -4.71
N SER A 81 -7.67 7.29 -6.01
CA SER A 81 -8.78 6.62 -6.69
C SER A 81 -8.26 5.74 -7.81
N LEU A 82 -9.04 4.68 -8.10
CA LEU A 82 -8.76 3.83 -9.26
C LEU A 82 -9.33 4.48 -10.53
N GLU A 83 -8.56 4.48 -11.60
CA GLU A 83 -9.01 4.95 -12.92
C GLU A 83 -10.03 3.99 -13.51
N LYS A 84 -11.25 4.50 -13.76
CA LYS A 84 -12.37 3.68 -14.25
C LYS A 84 -12.11 3.12 -15.66
N GLU A 85 -11.54 3.89 -16.57
CA GLU A 85 -11.29 3.45 -17.94
C GLU A 85 -10.28 2.31 -18.03
N ASN A 86 -9.23 2.36 -17.25
CA ASN A 86 -8.23 1.29 -17.20
C ASN A 86 -8.79 -0.01 -16.61
N ILE A 87 -9.78 0.06 -15.73
CA ILE A 87 -10.45 -1.13 -15.17
C ILE A 87 -11.30 -1.80 -16.24
N TYR A 88 -12.06 -1.05 -17.04
CA TYR A 88 -12.91 -1.58 -18.11
C TYR A 88 -12.08 -2.18 -19.25
N GLN A 89 -11.05 -1.50 -19.73
CA GLN A 89 -10.18 -2.01 -20.81
C GLN A 89 -9.41 -3.26 -20.37
N ARG A 90 -9.12 -3.42 -19.07
CA ARG A 90 -8.43 -4.59 -18.51
C ARG A 90 -9.37 -5.76 -18.23
N LEU A 91 -10.67 -5.50 -18.06
CA LEU A 91 -11.69 -6.54 -17.91
C LEU A 91 -12.17 -7.09 -19.27
N ILE A 92 -12.11 -6.28 -20.32
CA ILE A 92 -12.59 -6.62 -21.68
C ILE A 92 -11.47 -7.22 -22.53
N ARG A 93 -10.17 -7.04 -22.21
CA ARG A 93 -9.13 -7.79 -22.90
C ARG A 93 -9.30 -9.28 -22.58
N PRO A 94 -9.73 -10.10 -23.57
CA PRO A 94 -9.83 -11.52 -23.37
C PRO A 94 -8.46 -12.04 -22.95
N ASN A 95 -8.46 -13.00 -22.06
CA ASN A 95 -7.28 -13.70 -21.60
C ASN A 95 -6.80 -14.60 -22.77
N THR A 96 -6.31 -13.98 -23.86
CA THR A 96 -5.70 -14.66 -24.99
C THR A 96 -4.27 -14.97 -24.64
N ALA A 97 -4.09 -15.94 -23.78
CA ALA A 97 -2.94 -16.84 -23.77
C ALA A 97 -3.08 -17.77 -22.56
N GLY A 98 -3.30 -19.01 -22.84
CA GLY A 98 -3.17 -20.07 -21.86
C GLY A 98 -1.75 -20.13 -21.33
N GLN A 99 -1.54 -19.52 -20.17
CA GLN A 99 -0.39 -19.83 -19.32
C GLN A 99 -0.72 -19.42 -17.88
N LYS A 100 -0.87 -20.43 -17.05
CA LYS A 100 -1.15 -20.36 -15.61
C LYS A 100 0.00 -19.80 -14.74
N THR A 101 1.06 -19.23 -15.35
CA THR A 101 2.30 -18.83 -14.67
C THR A 101 2.64 -17.34 -14.72
N LEU A 102 1.73 -16.47 -15.09
CA LEU A 102 1.97 -15.01 -15.13
C LEU A 102 1.60 -14.33 -13.79
N GLY A 103 2.23 -14.75 -12.66
CA GLY A 103 1.81 -14.28 -11.35
C GLY A 103 2.10 -12.81 -11.03
N ALA A 104 3.36 -12.42 -10.96
CA ALA A 104 3.78 -11.14 -10.38
C ALA A 104 3.92 -10.01 -11.41
N SER A 105 4.55 -10.28 -12.57
CA SER A 105 4.79 -9.26 -13.59
C SER A 105 3.49 -8.77 -14.24
N ALA A 106 2.56 -9.70 -14.54
CA ALA A 106 1.24 -9.33 -15.08
C ALA A 106 0.40 -8.50 -14.10
N ARG A 107 0.56 -8.73 -12.79
CA ARG A 107 -0.12 -7.95 -11.77
C ARG A 107 0.50 -6.55 -11.63
N ALA A 108 1.82 -6.43 -11.73
CA ALA A 108 2.54 -5.16 -11.76
C ALA A 108 2.12 -4.32 -12.99
N GLN A 109 2.15 -4.90 -14.19
CA GLN A 109 1.72 -4.24 -15.43
C GLN A 109 0.25 -3.82 -15.41
N ARG A 110 -0.63 -4.58 -14.74
CA ARG A 110 -2.05 -4.21 -14.58
C ARG A 110 -2.27 -3.05 -13.64
N MET A 111 -1.37 -2.78 -12.72
CA MET A 111 -1.50 -1.68 -11.77
C MET A 111 -0.89 -0.38 -12.28
N GLU A 112 0.02 -0.42 -13.24
CA GLU A 112 0.64 0.77 -13.81
C GLU A 112 -0.40 1.65 -14.49
N GLY A 113 -0.48 2.95 -14.09
CA GLY A 113 -1.49 3.89 -14.56
C GLY A 113 -2.93 3.59 -14.08
N ALA A 114 -3.11 2.67 -13.10
CA ALA A 114 -4.43 2.33 -12.59
C ALA A 114 -4.93 3.27 -11.49
N MET A 115 -4.06 4.13 -10.96
CA MET A 115 -4.40 5.05 -9.87
C MET A 115 -4.15 6.50 -10.27
N ARG A 116 -4.89 7.39 -9.59
CA ARG A 116 -4.64 8.84 -9.64
C ARG A 116 -4.85 9.47 -8.28
N VAL A 117 -4.18 10.60 -8.05
CA VAL A 117 -4.49 11.49 -6.93
C VAL A 117 -5.73 12.31 -7.30
N SER A 118 -6.65 12.47 -6.35
CA SER A 118 -7.84 13.30 -6.53
C SER A 118 -7.44 14.72 -6.96
N PRO A 119 -8.06 15.29 -8.01
CA PRO A 119 -7.75 16.67 -8.46
C PRO A 119 -7.97 17.74 -7.39
N ARG A 120 -8.80 17.44 -6.39
CA ARG A 120 -9.09 18.35 -5.27
C ARG A 120 -8.09 18.24 -4.12
N ALA A 121 -7.15 17.28 -4.17
CA ALA A 121 -6.16 17.06 -3.14
C ALA A 121 -4.82 17.66 -3.57
N SER A 122 -4.27 18.56 -2.77
CA SER A 122 -2.88 18.98 -2.89
C SER A 122 -2.02 18.11 -2.01
N VAL A 123 -1.04 17.44 -2.63
CA VAL A 123 -0.07 16.59 -1.93
C VAL A 123 1.36 17.09 -2.08
N ALA A 124 1.55 18.23 -2.77
CA ALA A 124 2.87 18.81 -2.97
C ALA A 124 3.55 19.12 -1.63
N GLY A 125 4.77 18.58 -1.45
CA GLY A 125 5.54 18.72 -0.21
C GLY A 125 5.03 17.88 0.98
N ALA A 126 3.90 17.19 0.86
CA ALA A 126 3.36 16.38 1.94
C ALA A 126 4.21 15.13 2.19
N LEU A 127 4.40 14.78 3.46
CA LEU A 127 5.01 13.51 3.87
C LEU A 127 3.92 12.44 3.94
N CYS A 128 4.09 11.36 3.18
CA CYS A 128 3.08 10.32 3.06
C CYS A 128 3.63 8.94 3.42
N ILE A 129 2.79 8.11 4.05
CA ILE A 129 3.00 6.67 4.22
C ILE A 129 1.82 5.97 3.55
N VAL A 130 2.12 5.10 2.59
CA VAL A 130 1.10 4.27 1.92
C VAL A 130 0.75 3.10 2.83
N CYS A 131 -0.55 2.84 3.00
CA CYS A 131 -1.04 1.78 3.89
C CYS A 131 -1.92 0.79 3.12
N ASP A 132 -1.64 -0.51 3.29
CA ASP A 132 -2.41 -1.61 2.70
C ASP A 132 -2.76 -2.65 3.76
N ASP A 133 -3.77 -3.49 3.53
CA ASP A 133 -4.07 -4.63 4.40
C ASP A 133 -3.10 -5.79 4.11
N VAL A 134 -2.97 -6.19 2.85
CA VAL A 134 -2.13 -7.32 2.42
C VAL A 134 -1.30 -6.97 1.20
N MET A 135 0.00 -7.02 1.34
CA MET A 135 0.93 -6.86 0.23
C MET A 135 1.30 -8.24 -0.35
N THR A 136 0.93 -8.48 -1.60
CA THR A 136 1.33 -9.69 -2.34
C THR A 136 2.56 -9.41 -3.21
N THR A 137 2.37 -8.80 -4.36
CA THR A 137 3.46 -8.42 -5.28
C THR A 137 4.00 -7.02 -5.03
N GLY A 138 3.34 -6.23 -4.16
CA GLY A 138 3.66 -4.82 -3.95
C GLY A 138 3.22 -3.88 -5.08
N ALA A 139 2.62 -4.41 -6.16
CA ALA A 139 2.23 -3.61 -7.33
C ALA A 139 1.28 -2.45 -6.98
N THR A 140 0.31 -2.69 -6.08
CA THR A 140 -0.63 -1.68 -5.60
C THR A 140 0.09 -0.54 -4.85
N VAL A 141 0.98 -0.92 -3.94
CA VAL A 141 1.78 0.01 -3.13
C VAL A 141 2.75 0.79 -4.02
N PHE A 142 3.36 0.13 -5.00
CA PHE A 142 4.27 0.77 -5.95
C PHE A 142 3.53 1.83 -6.77
N GLU A 143 2.38 1.50 -7.34
CA GLU A 143 1.57 2.44 -8.13
C GLU A 143 1.05 3.60 -7.29
N ALA A 144 0.54 3.34 -6.08
CA ALA A 144 0.14 4.39 -5.14
C ALA A 144 1.31 5.35 -4.84
N SER A 145 2.50 4.80 -4.58
CA SER A 145 3.70 5.58 -4.33
C SER A 145 4.13 6.41 -5.54
N ARG A 146 4.00 5.82 -6.74
CA ARG A 146 4.33 6.50 -8.01
C ARG A 146 3.47 7.74 -8.21
N VAL A 147 2.15 7.60 -8.12
CA VAL A 147 1.23 8.74 -8.36
C VAL A 147 1.34 9.81 -7.27
N LEU A 148 1.60 9.43 -6.02
CA LEU A 148 1.85 10.39 -4.94
C LEU A 148 3.11 11.20 -5.21
N ARG A 149 4.22 10.56 -5.62
CA ARG A 149 5.46 11.26 -5.98
C ARG A 149 5.28 12.17 -7.18
N GLN A 150 4.53 11.74 -8.20
CA GLN A 150 4.17 12.59 -9.34
C GLN A 150 3.36 13.83 -8.91
N GLY A 151 2.51 13.71 -7.89
CA GLY A 151 1.81 14.84 -7.28
C GLY A 151 2.70 15.72 -6.38
N GLY A 152 4.01 15.45 -6.29
CA GLY A 152 4.96 16.21 -5.48
C GLY A 152 5.03 15.79 -4.01
N ALA A 153 4.43 14.67 -3.61
CA ALA A 153 4.55 14.16 -2.26
C ALA A 153 5.90 13.45 -2.03
N ARG A 154 6.38 13.50 -0.80
CA ARG A 154 7.49 12.68 -0.32
C ARG A 154 6.96 11.44 0.36
N VAL A 155 7.04 10.29 -0.30
CA VAL A 155 6.63 9.00 0.25
C VAL A 155 7.75 8.44 1.13
N LEU A 156 7.51 8.34 2.44
CA LEU A 156 8.46 7.86 3.44
C LEU A 156 8.60 6.33 3.41
N GLY A 157 7.54 5.64 3.02
CA GLY A 157 7.50 4.19 2.94
C GLY A 157 6.08 3.67 2.77
N ALA A 158 5.96 2.34 2.87
CA ALA A 158 4.68 1.66 2.87
C ALA A 158 4.59 0.71 4.05
N ALA A 159 3.40 0.61 4.62
CA ALA A 159 3.06 -0.28 5.72
C ALA A 159 1.92 -1.21 5.32
N CYS A 160 2.03 -2.48 5.68
CA CYS A 160 0.96 -3.47 5.52
C CYS A 160 0.88 -4.37 6.76
N VAL A 161 -0.27 -5.00 6.94
CA VAL A 161 -0.47 -5.96 8.03
C VAL A 161 0.22 -7.28 7.74
N ALA A 162 0.09 -7.75 6.49
CA ALA A 162 0.70 -8.99 6.04
C ALA A 162 1.38 -8.80 4.68
N ALA A 163 2.52 -9.44 4.52
CA ALA A 163 3.21 -9.56 3.24
C ALA A 163 3.33 -11.04 2.89
N VAL A 164 2.89 -11.41 1.68
CA VAL A 164 3.13 -12.74 1.14
C VAL A 164 4.52 -12.73 0.51
N SER A 165 5.47 -13.40 1.15
CA SER A 165 6.80 -13.61 0.57
C SER A 165 6.66 -14.54 -0.63
N MET A 166 6.88 -14.01 -1.83
CA MET A 166 7.12 -14.86 -3.00
C MET A 166 8.58 -15.34 -2.89
N GLN A 167 8.78 -16.48 -2.25
CA GLN A 167 10.04 -17.20 -2.44
C GLN A 167 10.20 -17.45 -3.94
N LYS A 168 11.19 -16.80 -4.56
CA LYS A 168 11.72 -17.31 -5.82
C LYS A 168 12.12 -18.76 -5.51
N LYS A 169 11.47 -19.73 -6.15
CA LYS A 169 12.07 -21.03 -6.35
C LYS A 169 13.37 -20.73 -7.08
N VAL A 170 14.48 -20.76 -6.39
CA VAL A 170 15.79 -20.92 -6.98
C VAL A 170 15.71 -22.32 -7.58
N ASP A 171 15.71 -22.39 -8.90
CA ASP A 171 15.72 -23.65 -9.61
C ASP A 171 16.95 -24.40 -9.12
N GLU A 172 16.73 -25.46 -8.37
CA GLU A 172 17.73 -26.41 -7.88
C GLU A 172 18.35 -27.24 -9.04
N GLU A 173 17.91 -26.96 -10.27
CA GLU A 173 18.37 -27.62 -11.48
C GLU A 173 19.71 -27.08 -12.03
N ALA A 174 20.25 -25.99 -11.50
CA ALA A 174 21.51 -25.42 -12.00
C ALA A 174 22.75 -25.96 -11.27
N LEU A 175 22.63 -26.92 -10.35
CA LEU A 175 23.77 -27.45 -9.58
C LEU A 175 24.14 -28.90 -9.93
N MET A 176 23.60 -29.49 -11.01
CA MET A 176 24.11 -30.72 -11.57
C MET A 176 25.04 -30.43 -12.74
N VAL A 177 26.20 -29.86 -12.43
CA VAL A 177 27.35 -29.98 -13.33
C VAL A 177 27.92 -31.36 -13.10
N HIS A 178 27.76 -32.25 -14.10
CA HIS A 178 28.45 -33.54 -14.15
C HIS A 178 29.98 -33.32 -14.17
N PRO A 179 30.73 -34.02 -13.34
CA PRO A 179 32.17 -34.10 -13.54
C PRO A 179 32.44 -35.16 -14.59
N ASP A 180 33.03 -34.79 -15.71
CA ASP A 180 33.85 -35.63 -16.54
C ASP A 180 35.32 -35.45 -16.17
#